data_208f80be47491377b40054df8857f384
#
_entry.id   208f80be47491377b40054df8857f384
#
_cell.length_a   1.000
_cell.length_b   1.000
_cell.length_c   1.000
_cell.angle_alpha   90.00
_cell.angle_beta   90.00
_cell.angle_gamma   90.00
#
_symmetry.space_group_name_H-M   'P 1'
#
loop_
_entity.id
_entity.type
_entity.pdbx_description
1 polymer ?
#
loop_
_entity_poly.entity_id
_entity_poly.type
_entity_poly.pdbx_seq_one_letter_code
_entity_poly.pdbx_strand_id
1 'polypeptide(L)'
;SLGDDFNKCNTRGCFFLIPAILFAQEITLFQQFNGRYDYLSFGNTLNIGENGNTSACTILSESSADFELQTGQQVVAAYLYWAGSGIGDFEVSLNGNFVVSERDFNFSFINNNNVYNFFAAFADITSIVNTIGNDIYTLSNLDLLDAIQPFCQINGGTATNFGGWAITLIYEDATLPLNQVTIFDGLETVYSENNSITIELNNLNILDNTGAKIGFLSWEGDSSIANNETLSIN
;
A
#
# COMPACT_ATOMS: atom_id res chain seq x y z
N SER A 1 12.71 14.25 -60.11
CA SER A 1 11.30 14.55 -60.07
C SER A 1 10.68 13.67 -58.97
N LEU A 2 10.54 14.28 -57.82
CA LEU A 2 9.80 13.80 -56.69
C LEU A 2 8.31 14.10 -56.95
N GLY A 3 7.48 13.12 -56.86
CA GLY A 3 6.01 13.27 -57.03
C GLY A 3 5.30 12.27 -56.14
N ASP A 4 4.69 12.81 -55.13
CA ASP A 4 3.40 12.53 -54.52
C ASP A 4 2.88 11.07 -54.49
N ASP A 5 2.83 10.50 -53.30
CA ASP A 5 1.80 9.56 -52.89
C ASP A 5 1.46 9.73 -51.39
N PHE A 6 0.85 10.88 -51.07
CA PHE A 6 0.02 11.03 -49.87
C PHE A 6 -1.44 11.00 -50.31
N ASN A 7 -2.17 10.02 -49.89
CA ASN A 7 -3.62 9.93 -49.71
C ASN A 7 -4.21 8.59 -50.15
N LYS A 8 -4.27 7.67 -49.20
CA LYS A 8 -5.39 6.74 -49.06
C LYS A 8 -5.50 6.30 -47.59
N CYS A 9 -5.91 7.20 -46.73
CA CYS A 9 -6.49 6.83 -45.44
C CYS A 9 -7.96 6.53 -45.69
N ASN A 10 -8.30 5.25 -45.85
CA ASN A 10 -9.66 4.78 -46.01
C ASN A 10 -10.32 4.76 -44.63
N THR A 11 -11.54 5.24 -44.52
CA THR A 11 -12.39 5.45 -43.35
C THR A 11 -12.73 4.17 -42.59
N ARG A 12 -11.74 3.52 -41.97
CA ARG A 12 -11.87 2.57 -40.87
C ARG A 12 -10.88 2.99 -39.81
N GLY A 13 -11.43 3.47 -38.68
CA GLY A 13 -10.67 4.06 -37.59
C GLY A 13 -9.39 3.29 -37.24
N CYS A 14 -8.25 3.94 -37.39
CA CYS A 14 -7.02 3.52 -36.77
C CYS A 14 -7.18 3.70 -35.27
N PHE A 15 -7.59 2.65 -34.57
CA PHE A 15 -7.39 2.57 -33.14
C PHE A 15 -5.88 2.41 -32.89
N PHE A 16 -5.22 3.50 -32.57
CA PHE A 16 -3.93 3.44 -31.89
C PHE A 16 -4.21 2.87 -30.49
N LEU A 17 -4.00 1.59 -30.32
CA LEU A 17 -3.77 1.00 -29.00
C LEU A 17 -2.45 1.61 -28.49
N ILE A 18 -2.54 2.71 -27.76
CA ILE A 18 -1.46 3.16 -26.90
C ILE A 18 -1.43 2.09 -25.80
N PRO A 19 -0.34 1.31 -25.64
CA PRO A 19 -0.21 0.47 -24.49
C PRO A 19 -0.29 1.40 -23.28
N ALA A 20 -1.30 1.24 -22.44
CA ALA A 20 -1.32 1.84 -21.13
C ALA A 20 -0.16 1.17 -20.37
N ILE A 21 0.98 1.84 -20.31
CA ILE A 21 2.05 1.50 -19.39
C ILE A 21 1.47 1.92 -18.04
N LEU A 22 0.99 0.95 -17.28
CA LEU A 22 0.62 1.13 -15.89
C LEU A 22 1.94 1.35 -15.13
N PHE A 23 2.27 2.61 -14.90
CA PHE A 23 3.32 2.95 -13.95
C PHE A 23 2.77 2.72 -12.53
N ALA A 24 3.57 2.16 -11.66
CA ALA A 24 3.37 2.30 -10.22
C ALA A 24 3.13 3.80 -9.95
N GLN A 25 2.16 4.12 -9.09
CA GLN A 25 1.89 5.53 -8.79
C GLN A 25 2.98 6.04 -7.88
N GLU A 26 3.75 7.02 -8.39
CA GLU A 26 4.86 7.64 -7.67
C GLU A 26 4.45 8.04 -6.24
N ILE A 27 5.33 7.78 -5.28
CA ILE A 27 5.13 8.21 -3.90
C ILE A 27 5.32 9.72 -3.82
N THR A 28 4.26 10.43 -3.48
CA THR A 28 4.23 11.89 -3.43
C THR A 28 3.68 12.39 -2.10
N LEU A 29 3.92 13.67 -1.80
CA LEU A 29 3.35 14.32 -0.62
C LEU A 29 1.81 14.22 -0.64
N PHE A 30 1.26 13.56 0.35
CA PHE A 30 -0.19 13.46 0.54
C PHE A 30 -0.70 14.51 1.52
N GLN A 31 -0.17 14.52 2.76
CA GLN A 31 -0.66 15.38 3.82
C GLN A 31 0.48 15.81 4.75
N GLN A 32 0.36 17.02 5.30
CA GLN A 32 1.32 17.55 6.26
C GLN A 32 0.61 18.19 7.45
N PHE A 33 1.09 17.87 8.64
CA PHE A 33 0.59 18.35 9.92
C PHE A 33 1.68 19.13 10.63
N ASN A 34 1.39 20.34 11.09
CA ASN A 34 2.32 21.19 11.82
C ASN A 34 1.74 21.52 13.18
N GLY A 35 2.37 21.05 14.25
CA GLY A 35 1.85 21.21 15.61
C GLY A 35 2.58 20.35 16.61
N ARG A 36 1.86 19.92 17.65
CA ARG A 36 2.34 18.96 18.65
C ARG A 36 1.82 17.57 18.33
N TYR A 37 2.29 17.03 17.22
CA TYR A 37 1.78 15.79 16.63
C TYR A 37 2.83 14.69 16.66
N ASP A 38 2.38 13.46 16.72
CA ASP A 38 3.18 12.27 16.42
C ASP A 38 2.30 11.29 15.66
N TYR A 39 2.88 10.22 15.19
CA TYR A 39 2.16 9.16 14.49
C TYR A 39 2.42 7.80 15.13
N LEU A 40 1.49 6.91 14.91
CA LEU A 40 1.65 5.48 15.12
C LEU A 40 1.01 4.72 13.97
N SER A 41 1.47 3.50 13.75
CA SER A 41 0.87 2.60 12.77
C SER A 41 0.66 1.23 13.39
N PHE A 42 -0.46 0.61 13.07
CA PHE A 42 -0.81 -0.73 13.47
C PHE A 42 -1.60 -1.40 12.37
N GLY A 43 -1.65 -2.73 12.36
CA GLY A 43 -2.33 -3.50 11.35
C GLY A 43 -1.94 -4.95 11.44
N ASN A 44 -2.37 -5.76 10.47
CA ASN A 44 -2.06 -7.17 10.46
C ASN A 44 -2.06 -7.74 9.04
N THR A 45 -1.40 -8.87 8.89
CA THR A 45 -1.49 -9.69 7.68
C THR A 45 -2.75 -10.55 7.70
N LEU A 46 -3.22 -10.93 6.52
CA LEU A 46 -4.21 -11.99 6.32
C LEU A 46 -3.56 -13.33 6.00
N ASN A 47 -2.26 -13.37 5.78
CA ASN A 47 -1.53 -14.61 5.56
C ASN A 47 -1.51 -15.45 6.84
N ILE A 48 -1.77 -16.75 6.71
CA ILE A 48 -1.72 -17.71 7.82
C ILE A 48 -0.26 -18.02 8.22
N GLY A 49 0.65 -17.86 7.28
CA GLY A 49 2.08 -18.10 7.46
C GLY A 49 2.86 -17.63 6.24
N GLU A 50 4.17 -17.80 6.26
CA GLU A 50 5.03 -17.43 5.13
C GLU A 50 4.72 -18.22 3.86
N ASN A 51 4.92 -17.58 2.73
CA ASN A 51 4.77 -18.18 1.42
C ASN A 51 5.88 -19.22 1.18
N GLY A 52 5.58 -20.27 0.46
CA GLY A 52 6.58 -21.29 0.14
C GLY A 52 6.00 -22.52 -0.56
N ASN A 53 6.89 -23.44 -0.93
CA ASN A 53 6.56 -24.65 -1.69
C ASN A 53 5.54 -25.57 -1.04
N THR A 54 5.45 -25.57 0.29
CA THR A 54 4.57 -26.44 1.07
C THR A 54 3.45 -25.66 1.76
N SER A 55 3.41 -24.33 1.61
CA SER A 55 2.38 -23.49 2.20
C SER A 55 1.04 -23.73 1.52
N ALA A 56 -0.01 -23.86 2.30
CA ALA A 56 -1.36 -23.96 1.76
C ALA A 56 -1.70 -22.64 1.03
N CYS A 57 -2.31 -22.76 -0.16
CA CYS A 57 -2.80 -21.62 -0.90
C CYS A 57 -4.14 -21.15 -0.32
N THR A 58 -4.06 -20.53 0.84
CA THR A 58 -5.22 -20.03 1.59
C THR A 58 -4.85 -18.74 2.32
N ILE A 59 -5.83 -17.93 2.61
CA ILE A 59 -5.70 -16.63 3.26
C ILE A 59 -6.90 -16.41 4.18
N LEU A 60 -6.72 -15.65 5.25
CA LEU A 60 -7.81 -15.27 6.15
C LEU A 60 -8.72 -14.24 5.46
N SER A 61 -9.99 -14.24 5.84
CA SER A 61 -10.96 -13.21 5.43
C SER A 61 -11.01 -12.02 6.38
N GLU A 62 -10.35 -12.13 7.54
CA GLU A 62 -10.26 -11.09 8.55
C GLU A 62 -9.01 -11.24 9.41
N SER A 63 -8.53 -10.14 9.95
CA SER A 63 -7.49 -10.13 10.98
C SER A 63 -7.62 -8.88 11.85
N SER A 64 -7.02 -8.91 13.04
CA SER A 64 -7.19 -7.87 14.05
C SER A 64 -5.84 -7.34 14.55
N ALA A 65 -5.84 -6.09 15.01
CA ALA A 65 -4.71 -5.46 15.67
C ALA A 65 -5.21 -4.56 16.81
N ASP A 66 -4.45 -4.49 17.89
CA ASP A 66 -4.75 -3.64 19.04
C ASP A 66 -4.38 -2.18 18.74
N PHE A 67 -5.21 -1.27 19.22
CA PHE A 67 -4.96 0.16 19.19
C PHE A 67 -5.25 0.81 20.54
N GLU A 68 -4.27 1.56 21.04
CA GLU A 68 -4.39 2.32 22.27
C GLU A 68 -3.63 3.65 22.21
N LEU A 69 -4.33 4.76 22.45
CA LEU A 69 -3.74 6.06 22.75
C LEU A 69 -3.71 6.29 24.26
N GLN A 70 -2.67 6.98 24.71
CA GLN A 70 -2.52 7.35 26.11
C GLN A 70 -3.50 8.48 26.49
N THR A 71 -3.79 8.58 27.78
CA THR A 71 -4.62 9.67 28.30
C THR A 71 -4.06 11.04 27.93
N GLY A 72 -4.87 11.89 27.32
CA GLY A 72 -4.48 13.23 26.86
C GLY A 72 -4.08 13.31 25.39
N GLN A 73 -3.90 12.19 24.74
CA GLN A 73 -3.70 12.11 23.28
C GLN A 73 -5.04 12.10 22.55
N GLN A 74 -5.08 12.73 21.37
CA GLN A 74 -6.31 12.82 20.57
C GLN A 74 -6.01 12.50 19.11
N VAL A 75 -6.87 11.70 18.49
CA VAL A 75 -6.79 11.39 17.05
C VAL A 75 -7.04 12.65 16.23
N VAL A 76 -6.12 12.98 15.34
CA VAL A 76 -6.24 14.09 14.38
C VAL A 76 -6.61 13.57 13.00
N ALA A 77 -5.97 12.47 12.56
CA ALA A 77 -6.26 11.81 11.32
C ALA A 77 -5.97 10.31 11.44
N ALA A 78 -6.70 9.50 10.71
CA ALA A 78 -6.46 8.05 10.62
C ALA A 78 -6.71 7.57 9.20
N TYR A 79 -5.75 6.87 8.64
CA TYR A 79 -5.74 6.42 7.25
C TYR A 79 -5.59 4.91 7.20
N LEU A 80 -6.53 4.25 6.56
CA LEU A 80 -6.49 2.82 6.30
C LEU A 80 -5.84 2.57 4.96
N TYR A 81 -4.86 1.69 4.96
CA TYR A 81 -4.26 1.10 3.78
C TYR A 81 -4.51 -0.41 3.80
N TRP A 82 -4.88 -0.99 2.66
CA TRP A 82 -4.93 -2.44 2.50
C TRP A 82 -4.41 -2.81 1.13
N ALA A 83 -3.81 -3.98 1.05
CA ALA A 83 -3.15 -4.43 -0.16
C ALA A 83 -3.21 -5.95 -0.29
N GLY A 84 -2.95 -6.43 -1.50
CA GLY A 84 -2.90 -7.86 -1.76
C GLY A 84 -2.56 -8.22 -3.20
N SER A 85 -2.44 -9.53 -3.40
CA SER A 85 -2.26 -10.12 -4.72
C SER A 85 -3.59 -10.26 -5.43
N GLY A 86 -3.64 -9.85 -6.69
CA GLY A 86 -4.84 -9.85 -7.53
C GLY A 86 -5.15 -8.49 -8.12
N ILE A 87 -6.30 -8.39 -8.76
CA ILE A 87 -6.77 -7.16 -9.42
C ILE A 87 -7.35 -6.14 -8.45
N GLY A 88 -7.54 -6.51 -7.18
CA GLY A 88 -8.03 -5.66 -6.11
C GLY A 88 -9.43 -6.03 -5.61
N ASP A 89 -9.60 -5.80 -4.31
CA ASP A 89 -10.88 -5.70 -3.63
C ASP A 89 -10.88 -4.35 -2.90
N PHE A 90 -11.76 -3.46 -3.29
CA PHE A 90 -11.77 -2.06 -2.91
C PHE A 90 -12.90 -1.71 -1.93
N GLU A 91 -13.55 -2.72 -1.40
CA GLU A 91 -14.61 -2.60 -0.42
C GLU A 91 -14.34 -3.54 0.76
N VAL A 92 -14.14 -2.99 1.94
CA VAL A 92 -13.82 -3.74 3.16
C VAL A 92 -14.71 -3.34 4.32
N SER A 93 -14.59 -4.02 5.44
CA SER A 93 -15.26 -3.65 6.68
C SER A 93 -14.23 -3.48 7.79
N LEU A 94 -14.30 -2.36 8.52
CA LEU A 94 -13.48 -2.10 9.70
C LEU A 94 -14.38 -2.00 10.93
N ASN A 95 -14.28 -2.95 11.86
CA ASN A 95 -15.15 -3.10 13.03
C ASN A 95 -16.65 -2.99 12.66
N GLY A 96 -17.05 -3.64 11.54
CA GLY A 96 -18.42 -3.63 11.04
C GLY A 96 -18.83 -2.35 10.29
N ASN A 97 -17.96 -1.35 10.18
CA ASN A 97 -18.21 -0.17 9.36
C ASN A 97 -17.74 -0.45 7.92
N PHE A 98 -18.62 -0.23 6.95
CA PHE A 98 -18.29 -0.38 5.53
C PHE A 98 -17.36 0.73 5.09
N VAL A 99 -16.26 0.38 4.43
CA VAL A 99 -15.25 1.28 3.91
C VAL A 99 -15.00 0.98 2.43
N VAL A 100 -15.10 2.01 1.61
CA VAL A 100 -14.76 1.96 0.17
C VAL A 100 -13.46 2.72 -0.03
N SER A 101 -12.60 2.23 -0.89
CA SER A 101 -11.37 2.93 -1.24
C SER A 101 -11.67 4.31 -1.84
N GLU A 102 -10.90 5.30 -1.43
CA GLU A 102 -10.90 6.65 -2.02
C GLU A 102 -9.83 6.77 -3.10
N ARG A 103 -8.79 5.95 -2.99
CA ARG A 103 -7.69 5.87 -3.97
C ARG A 103 -7.22 4.44 -4.10
N ASP A 104 -6.96 4.04 -5.35
CA ASP A 104 -6.51 2.71 -5.71
C ASP A 104 -5.15 2.80 -6.38
N PHE A 105 -4.27 1.88 -6.03
CA PHE A 105 -2.94 1.74 -6.59
C PHE A 105 -2.81 0.34 -7.16
N ASN A 106 -2.25 0.24 -8.35
CA ASN A 106 -2.09 -1.05 -9.02
C ASN A 106 -0.70 -1.20 -9.59
N PHE A 107 -0.17 -2.41 -9.49
CA PHE A 107 1.08 -2.80 -10.11
C PHE A 107 0.91 -4.14 -10.81
N SER A 108 1.60 -4.33 -11.93
CA SER A 108 1.61 -5.60 -12.64
C SER A 108 3.01 -5.92 -13.15
N PHE A 109 3.39 -7.17 -13.06
CA PHE A 109 4.59 -7.67 -13.73
C PHE A 109 4.30 -8.95 -14.51
N ILE A 110 5.15 -9.26 -15.47
CA ILE A 110 5.02 -10.43 -16.31
C ILE A 110 6.15 -11.40 -15.97
N ASN A 111 5.77 -12.63 -15.62
CA ASN A 111 6.71 -13.73 -15.43
C ASN A 111 6.25 -14.96 -16.23
N ASN A 112 7.12 -15.52 -17.11
CA ASN A 112 6.82 -16.67 -17.95
C ASN A 112 5.49 -16.55 -18.71
N ASN A 113 5.20 -15.39 -19.31
CA ASN A 113 3.96 -15.03 -20.02
C ASN A 113 2.69 -14.96 -19.13
N ASN A 114 2.80 -15.09 -17.82
CA ASN A 114 1.72 -14.84 -16.89
C ASN A 114 1.80 -13.42 -16.37
N VAL A 115 0.64 -12.75 -16.27
CA VAL A 115 0.52 -11.42 -15.67
C VAL A 115 0.14 -11.57 -14.21
N TYR A 116 0.95 -11.00 -13.33
CA TYR A 116 0.71 -10.94 -11.89
C TYR A 116 0.35 -9.52 -11.51
N ASN A 117 -0.85 -9.35 -10.98
CA ASN A 117 -1.36 -8.05 -10.57
C ASN A 117 -1.30 -7.93 -9.05
N PHE A 118 -0.99 -6.74 -8.57
CA PHE A 118 -1.03 -6.39 -7.16
C PHE A 118 -1.78 -5.08 -7.01
N PHE A 119 -2.42 -4.90 -5.88
CA PHE A 119 -3.13 -3.67 -5.59
C PHE A 119 -2.80 -3.19 -4.19
N ALA A 120 -2.96 -1.90 -3.98
CA ALA A 120 -3.14 -1.29 -2.68
C ALA A 120 -4.29 -0.28 -2.74
N ALA A 121 -4.91 -0.04 -1.63
CA ALA A 121 -6.05 0.85 -1.52
C ALA A 121 -5.91 1.73 -0.28
N PHE A 122 -6.55 2.88 -0.30
CA PHE A 122 -6.52 3.90 0.74
C PHE A 122 -7.92 4.41 1.04
N ALA A 123 -8.19 4.67 2.32
CA ALA A 123 -9.37 5.43 2.75
C ALA A 123 -9.07 6.27 4.00
N ASP A 124 -9.66 7.46 4.09
CA ASP A 124 -9.71 8.24 5.33
C ASP A 124 -10.77 7.66 6.26
N ILE A 125 -10.34 7.14 7.39
CA ILE A 125 -11.18 6.53 8.41
C ILE A 125 -11.21 7.32 9.73
N THR A 126 -10.81 8.59 9.70
CA THR A 126 -10.71 9.45 10.89
C THR A 126 -11.99 9.46 11.71
N SER A 127 -13.15 9.54 11.06
CA SER A 127 -14.44 9.55 11.73
C SER A 127 -14.77 8.21 12.42
N ILE A 128 -14.39 7.10 11.80
CA ILE A 128 -14.57 5.75 12.36
C ILE A 128 -13.72 5.60 13.61
N VAL A 129 -12.41 5.94 13.52
CA VAL A 129 -11.47 5.82 14.64
C VAL A 129 -11.86 6.76 15.78
N ASN A 130 -12.28 7.99 15.50
CA ASN A 130 -12.78 8.91 16.54
C ASN A 130 -14.06 8.41 17.23
N THR A 131 -14.86 7.60 16.56
CA THR A 131 -16.09 7.02 17.13
C THR A 131 -15.79 5.80 18.00
N ILE A 132 -14.89 4.93 17.55
CA ILE A 132 -14.54 3.68 18.23
C ILE A 132 -13.59 3.95 19.39
N GLY A 133 -12.56 4.78 19.17
CA GLY A 133 -11.49 5.03 20.16
C GLY A 133 -10.54 3.85 20.32
N ASN A 134 -9.97 3.72 21.52
CA ASN A 134 -9.09 2.61 21.89
C ASN A 134 -9.87 1.29 21.89
N ASP A 135 -9.46 0.35 21.03
CA ASP A 135 -10.14 -0.94 20.87
C ASP A 135 -9.25 -1.91 20.05
N ILE A 136 -9.72 -3.13 19.90
CA ILE A 136 -9.21 -4.07 18.90
C ILE A 136 -9.88 -3.73 17.56
N TYR A 137 -9.07 -3.37 16.57
CA TYR A 137 -9.52 -3.11 15.22
C TYR A 137 -9.45 -4.39 14.39
N THR A 138 -10.55 -4.73 13.75
CA THR A 138 -10.67 -5.91 12.87
C THR A 138 -11.05 -5.46 11.47
N LEU A 139 -10.15 -5.72 10.51
CA LEU A 139 -10.48 -5.60 9.10
C LEU A 139 -11.03 -6.94 8.62
N SER A 140 -12.15 -6.90 7.91
CA SER A 140 -12.83 -8.07 7.34
C SER A 140 -13.39 -7.77 5.96
N ASN A 141 -13.89 -8.80 5.29
CA ASN A 141 -14.43 -8.75 3.93
C ASN A 141 -13.41 -8.38 2.84
N LEU A 142 -12.13 -8.52 3.09
CA LEU A 142 -11.11 -8.49 2.05
C LEU A 142 -11.04 -9.89 1.42
N ASP A 143 -11.72 -10.09 0.30
CA ASP A 143 -11.86 -11.41 -0.34
C ASP A 143 -10.77 -11.65 -1.38
N LEU A 144 -9.72 -12.33 -0.96
CA LEU A 144 -8.56 -12.63 -1.79
C LEU A 144 -8.38 -14.13 -2.07
N LEU A 145 -9.27 -15.00 -1.59
CA LEU A 145 -9.07 -16.46 -1.64
C LEU A 145 -8.89 -16.99 -3.07
N ASP A 146 -9.70 -16.53 -3.99
CA ASP A 146 -9.58 -16.90 -5.41
C ASP A 146 -8.48 -16.09 -6.11
N ALA A 147 -8.28 -14.82 -5.71
CA ALA A 147 -7.33 -13.92 -6.31
C ALA A 147 -5.87 -14.38 -6.11
N ILE A 148 -5.53 -14.95 -4.95
CA ILE A 148 -4.17 -15.40 -4.64
C ILE A 148 -3.76 -16.70 -5.34
N GLN A 149 -4.71 -17.49 -5.90
CA GLN A 149 -4.41 -18.83 -6.44
C GLN A 149 -3.30 -18.87 -7.50
N PRO A 150 -3.21 -17.92 -8.44
CA PRO A 150 -2.13 -17.88 -9.42
C PRO A 150 -0.75 -17.56 -8.82
N PHE A 151 -0.71 -16.96 -7.64
CA PHE A 151 0.53 -16.52 -6.98
C PHE A 151 1.15 -17.60 -6.10
N CYS A 152 0.34 -18.55 -5.64
CA CYS A 152 0.81 -19.59 -4.73
C CYS A 152 1.78 -20.55 -5.40
N GLN A 153 2.90 -20.80 -4.76
CA GLN A 153 3.94 -21.68 -5.31
C GLN A 153 3.46 -23.13 -5.49
N ILE A 154 2.60 -23.63 -4.61
CA ILE A 154 2.00 -24.96 -4.74
C ILE A 154 1.17 -25.12 -6.03
N ASN A 155 0.66 -24.03 -6.58
CA ASN A 155 -0.05 -23.99 -7.86
C ASN A 155 0.85 -23.63 -9.05
N GLY A 156 2.18 -23.55 -8.84
CA GLY A 156 3.16 -23.15 -9.85
C GLY A 156 3.34 -21.64 -9.99
N GLY A 157 2.84 -20.86 -9.03
CA GLY A 157 3.00 -19.41 -8.96
C GLY A 157 4.36 -18.96 -8.41
N THR A 158 4.46 -17.69 -8.13
CA THR A 158 5.71 -16.98 -7.77
C THR A 158 5.99 -16.92 -6.27
N ALA A 159 5.11 -17.48 -5.43
CA ALA A 159 5.13 -17.34 -3.96
C ALA A 159 4.95 -15.90 -3.47
N THR A 160 4.22 -15.08 -4.23
CA THR A 160 3.94 -13.69 -3.88
C THR A 160 2.46 -13.48 -3.53
N ASN A 161 1.84 -14.49 -2.94
CA ASN A 161 0.46 -14.44 -2.47
C ASN A 161 0.40 -13.77 -1.11
N PHE A 162 -0.19 -12.59 -1.04
CA PHE A 162 -0.36 -11.88 0.23
C PHE A 162 -1.68 -11.10 0.29
N GLY A 163 -2.04 -10.73 1.50
CA GLY A 163 -3.06 -9.76 1.84
C GLY A 163 -2.79 -9.20 3.22
N GLY A 164 -3.11 -7.95 3.43
CA GLY A 164 -2.91 -7.30 4.71
C GLY A 164 -3.43 -5.88 4.74
N TRP A 165 -3.40 -5.28 5.92
CA TRP A 165 -3.85 -3.93 6.15
C TRP A 165 -3.06 -3.24 7.24
N ALA A 166 -3.04 -1.91 7.19
CA ALA A 166 -2.45 -1.06 8.22
C ALA A 166 -3.25 0.22 8.37
N ILE A 167 -3.33 0.72 9.58
CA ILE A 167 -3.82 2.06 9.90
C ILE A 167 -2.64 2.91 10.31
N THR A 168 -2.43 4.02 9.63
CA THR A 168 -1.50 5.07 10.06
C THR A 168 -2.32 6.21 10.64
N LEU A 169 -2.03 6.55 11.89
CA LEU A 169 -2.78 7.50 12.68
C LEU A 169 -1.88 8.64 13.12
N ILE A 170 -2.38 9.87 12.98
CA ILE A 170 -1.76 11.08 13.50
C ILE A 170 -2.53 11.49 14.76
N TYR A 171 -1.80 11.71 15.83
CA TYR A 171 -2.40 12.18 17.09
C TYR A 171 -1.74 13.45 17.61
N GLU A 172 -2.53 14.24 18.31
CA GLU A 172 -2.06 15.41 19.07
C GLU A 172 -1.73 15.01 20.50
N ASP A 173 -0.63 15.56 21.01
CA ASP A 173 -0.24 15.44 22.42
C ASP A 173 0.39 16.76 22.87
N ALA A 174 -0.24 17.43 23.83
CA ALA A 174 0.21 18.74 24.33
C ALA A 174 1.61 18.72 24.96
N THR A 175 2.11 17.55 25.32
CA THR A 175 3.46 17.38 25.92
C THR A 175 4.58 17.31 24.89
N LEU A 176 4.24 17.07 23.62
CA LEU A 176 5.22 17.00 22.53
C LEU A 176 5.78 18.40 22.17
N PRO A 177 7.01 18.48 21.67
CA PRO A 177 7.50 19.70 21.04
C PRO A 177 6.70 20.01 19.76
N LEU A 178 6.77 21.25 19.31
CA LEU A 178 6.27 21.59 17.98
C LEU A 178 7.12 20.88 16.93
N ASN A 179 6.45 20.23 16.01
CA ASN A 179 7.07 19.44 14.95
C ASN A 179 6.23 19.44 13.67
N GLN A 180 6.72 18.75 12.67
CA GLN A 180 6.04 18.48 11.42
C GLN A 180 5.93 16.97 11.22
N VAL A 181 4.73 16.48 11.00
CA VAL A 181 4.47 15.11 10.54
C VAL A 181 4.02 15.18 9.09
N THR A 182 4.72 14.47 8.23
CA THR A 182 4.45 14.48 6.78
C THR A 182 4.17 13.07 6.30
N ILE A 183 3.09 12.89 5.58
CA ILE A 183 2.70 11.62 4.96
C ILE A 183 2.96 11.74 3.46
N PHE A 184 3.70 10.79 2.94
CA PHE A 184 3.88 10.54 1.53
C PHE A 184 3.19 9.22 1.21
N ASP A 185 2.46 9.13 0.12
CA ASP A 185 1.89 7.89 -0.32
C ASP A 185 1.83 7.73 -1.84
N GLY A 186 1.63 6.51 -2.25
CA GLY A 186 1.70 5.99 -3.59
C GLY A 186 1.97 4.51 -3.51
N LEU A 187 2.36 3.88 -4.58
CA LEU A 187 2.79 2.49 -4.63
C LEU A 187 4.01 2.36 -5.53
N GLU A 188 5.14 2.08 -4.93
CA GLU A 188 6.37 1.73 -5.63
C GLU A 188 6.73 0.27 -5.34
N THR A 189 7.41 -0.37 -6.27
CA THR A 189 7.72 -1.79 -6.18
C THR A 189 9.17 -2.08 -6.50
N VAL A 190 9.74 -3.02 -5.76
CA VAL A 190 11.05 -3.61 -6.02
C VAL A 190 10.87 -5.08 -6.38
N TYR A 191 11.58 -5.53 -7.40
CA TYR A 191 11.57 -6.92 -7.87
C TYR A 191 12.88 -7.21 -8.64
N SER A 192 13.08 -8.43 -9.12
CA SER A 192 14.38 -8.87 -9.68
C SER A 192 14.94 -7.96 -10.78
N GLU A 193 14.08 -7.43 -11.66
CA GLU A 193 14.48 -6.55 -12.77
C GLU A 193 14.54 -5.06 -12.36
N ASN A 194 13.91 -4.69 -11.25
CA ASN A 194 13.92 -3.35 -10.65
C ASN A 194 14.18 -3.46 -9.15
N ASN A 195 15.42 -3.73 -8.79
CA ASN A 195 15.82 -4.09 -7.43
C ASN A 195 16.20 -2.90 -6.54
N SER A 196 16.02 -1.69 -7.00
CA SER A 196 16.30 -0.47 -6.25
C SER A 196 15.42 0.67 -6.70
N ILE A 197 14.83 1.36 -5.73
CA ILE A 197 14.09 2.60 -5.97
C ILE A 197 14.65 3.72 -5.09
N THR A 198 14.52 4.94 -5.56
CA THR A 198 14.82 6.15 -4.78
C THR A 198 13.56 6.97 -4.68
N ILE A 199 13.14 7.26 -3.46
CA ILE A 199 11.98 8.11 -3.18
C ILE A 199 12.50 9.44 -2.65
N GLU A 200 12.15 10.53 -3.32
CA GLU A 200 12.51 11.87 -2.89
C GLU A 200 11.42 12.45 -2.00
N LEU A 201 11.76 12.66 -0.72
CA LEU A 201 10.84 13.25 0.27
C LEU A 201 11.03 14.77 0.26
N ASN A 202 10.24 15.45 -0.57
CA ASN A 202 10.29 16.91 -0.70
C ASN A 202 9.43 17.61 0.36
N ASN A 203 9.70 18.91 0.59
CA ASN A 203 8.96 19.76 1.52
C ASN A 203 9.08 19.37 3.00
N LEU A 204 10.11 18.63 3.39
CA LEU A 204 10.45 18.43 4.78
C LEU A 204 11.14 19.67 5.37
N ASN A 205 10.65 20.13 6.51
CA ASN A 205 11.26 21.25 7.25
C ASN A 205 12.03 20.69 8.47
N ILE A 206 13.24 20.23 8.22
CA ILE A 206 14.12 19.68 9.26
C ILE A 206 14.91 20.81 9.90
N LEU A 207 14.55 21.16 11.13
CA LEU A 207 15.20 22.22 11.90
C LEU A 207 16.32 21.72 12.81
N ASP A 208 16.32 20.43 13.12
CA ASP A 208 17.29 19.80 14.01
C ASP A 208 17.74 18.45 13.39
N ASN A 209 18.95 18.05 13.70
CA ASN A 209 19.52 16.77 13.26
C ASN A 209 19.27 15.64 14.26
N THR A 210 18.45 15.85 15.27
CA THR A 210 18.11 14.88 16.31
C THR A 210 16.60 14.69 16.43
N GLY A 211 16.17 13.48 16.81
CA GLY A 211 14.78 13.17 17.10
C GLY A 211 13.86 12.99 15.89
N ALA A 212 14.40 13.04 14.66
CA ALA A 212 13.60 12.69 13.48
C ALA A 212 13.20 11.20 13.50
N LYS A 213 11.95 10.92 13.16
CA LYS A 213 11.42 9.57 12.97
C LYS A 213 10.98 9.40 11.53
N ILE A 214 11.20 8.22 10.97
CA ILE A 214 10.62 7.78 9.71
C ILE A 214 9.92 6.45 9.92
N GLY A 215 8.76 6.29 9.29
CA GLY A 215 8.07 5.03 9.16
C GLY A 215 7.81 4.75 7.68
N PHE A 216 7.75 3.50 7.32
CA PHE A 216 7.34 3.06 5.99
C PHE A 216 6.44 1.84 6.10
N LEU A 217 5.52 1.71 5.17
CA LEU A 217 4.65 0.56 5.03
C LEU A 217 5.17 -0.28 3.87
N SER A 218 5.54 -1.51 4.17
CA SER A 218 6.02 -2.50 3.21
C SER A 218 5.05 -3.67 3.17
N TRP A 219 4.78 -4.14 1.98
CA TRP A 219 3.94 -5.29 1.70
C TRP A 219 4.78 -6.43 1.15
N GLU A 220 4.38 -7.65 1.44
CA GLU A 220 5.02 -8.87 0.91
C GLU A 220 6.51 -8.95 1.28
N GLY A 221 6.79 -9.14 2.57
CA GLY A 221 8.13 -9.36 3.09
C GLY A 221 8.27 -10.75 3.71
N ASP A 222 9.29 -11.50 3.30
CA ASP A 222 9.58 -12.84 3.81
C ASP A 222 10.72 -12.82 4.82
N SER A 223 10.47 -13.26 6.05
CA SER A 223 11.51 -13.30 7.09
C SER A 223 12.60 -14.35 6.80
N SER A 224 12.27 -15.35 6.00
CA SER A 224 13.18 -16.45 5.64
C SER A 224 14.08 -16.16 4.44
N ILE A 225 13.81 -15.10 3.66
CA ILE A 225 14.56 -14.71 2.46
C ILE A 225 15.29 -13.39 2.73
N ALA A 226 16.30 -13.41 3.60
CA ALA A 226 17.14 -12.23 3.83
C ALA A 226 18.15 -12.05 2.68
N ASN A 227 17.77 -11.36 1.62
CA ASN A 227 18.59 -11.10 0.43
C ASN A 227 19.33 -9.75 0.48
N ASN A 228 19.71 -9.29 1.68
CA ASN A 228 20.32 -7.97 1.91
C ASN A 228 19.39 -6.79 1.54
N GLU A 229 18.11 -6.93 1.80
CA GLU A 229 17.18 -5.83 1.69
C GLU A 229 17.58 -4.70 2.64
N THR A 230 17.65 -3.50 2.11
CA THR A 230 18.10 -2.33 2.87
C THR A 230 17.25 -1.11 2.58
N LEU A 231 16.96 -0.34 3.63
CA LEU A 231 16.47 1.02 3.53
C LEU A 231 17.60 1.97 3.92
N SER A 232 17.92 2.93 3.06
CA SER A 232 18.91 3.96 3.33
C SER A 232 18.27 5.34 3.30
N ILE A 233 18.64 6.21 4.24
CA ILE A 233 18.19 7.60 4.30
C ILE A 233 19.43 8.48 4.13
N ASN A 234 19.41 9.38 3.15
CA ASN A 234 20.50 10.29 2.81
C ASN A 234 20.12 11.74 3.15
#